data_03657c2e10a408c304c7354081699a6a
#
_entry.id   03657c2e10a408c304c7354081699a6a
#
_cell.length_a   1.000
_cell.length_b   1.000
_cell.length_c   1.000
_cell.angle_alpha   90.00
_cell.angle_beta   90.00
_cell.angle_gamma   90.00
#
_symmetry.space_group_name_H-M   'P 1'
#
loop_
_entity.id
_entity.type
_entity.pdbx_description
1 polymer ?
#
loop_
_entity_poly.entity_id
_entity_poly.type
_entity_poly.pdbx_seq_one_letter_code
_entity_poly.pdbx_strand_id
1 'polypeptide(L)'
;MLILNEKRYAESLYSGSNDTVKSVVGKIGYITRYNLYALEYNDENNYKYTVEWMNKNHDNFDESYYSKLIADGVKRAHKNPFYNIESIKITQSELDNISSLNNLRAEKVLFVLLCMAKQQRAINGFTNGLVKYSLTELCKSARISVPADDREYILYNIVKQGLLSCPKKNDTKCLIVNCINDDSDVILELDEIDCQELAYVYLNWKNDNKGYTRCQRCNRLIKQSKTKPRKYCEECADIVVTEQKRLWAEKSRKNLTQQND
;
A
#
# COMPACT_ATOMS: atom_id res chain seq x y z
N MET A 1 -2.34 -0.60 -2.45
CA MET A 1 -1.46 -0.10 -1.37
C MET A 1 -0.39 0.78 -1.99
N LEU A 2 -0.19 1.99 -1.49
CA LEU A 2 0.90 2.88 -1.88
C LEU A 2 2.16 2.54 -1.06
N ILE A 3 3.29 2.44 -1.74
CA ILE A 3 4.59 2.16 -1.12
C ILE A 3 5.41 3.44 -1.27
N LEU A 4 5.82 4.06 -0.17
CA LEU A 4 6.62 5.29 -0.21
C LEU A 4 8.11 4.99 -0.16
N ASN A 5 8.53 3.96 0.55
CA ASN A 5 9.90 3.49 0.64
C ASN A 5 10.03 2.08 0.05
N GLU A 6 10.42 1.99 -1.23
CA GLU A 6 10.54 0.70 -1.91
C GLU A 6 11.66 -0.18 -1.35
N LYS A 7 12.76 0.41 -0.88
CA LYS A 7 13.87 -0.37 -0.30
C LYS A 7 13.40 -1.10 0.96
N ARG A 8 12.76 -0.38 1.88
CA ARG A 8 12.21 -0.96 3.11
C ARG A 8 11.13 -2.00 2.84
N TYR A 9 10.31 -1.75 1.82
CA TYR A 9 9.32 -2.71 1.39
C TYR A 9 9.95 -4.00 0.83
N ALA A 10 10.98 -3.88 -0.03
CA ALA A 10 11.73 -5.02 -0.55
C ALA A 10 12.45 -5.81 0.56
N GLU A 11 13.01 -5.12 1.55
CA GLU A 11 13.61 -5.72 2.74
C GLU A 11 12.60 -6.54 3.55
N SER A 12 11.40 -5.98 3.79
CA SER A 12 10.33 -6.69 4.49
C SER A 12 9.82 -7.93 3.72
N LEU A 13 9.80 -7.85 2.40
CA LEU A 13 9.49 -8.99 1.54
C LEU A 13 10.59 -10.04 1.60
N TYR A 14 11.86 -9.63 1.50
CA TYR A 14 13.03 -10.52 1.52
C TYR A 14 13.12 -11.31 2.84
N SER A 15 12.87 -10.65 3.97
CA SER A 15 12.88 -11.28 5.30
C SER A 15 11.64 -12.16 5.58
N GLY A 16 10.64 -12.17 4.69
CA GLY A 16 9.39 -12.91 4.89
C GLY A 16 8.42 -12.27 5.89
N SER A 17 8.71 -11.04 6.36
CA SER A 17 7.82 -10.30 7.28
C SER A 17 6.61 -9.68 6.55
N ASN A 18 6.62 -9.66 5.22
CA ASN A 18 5.56 -9.13 4.38
C ASN A 18 5.38 -10.00 3.12
N ASP A 19 4.23 -10.63 2.95
CA ASP A 19 3.89 -11.43 1.76
C ASP A 19 2.68 -10.82 1.00
N THR A 20 2.69 -9.52 0.79
CA THR A 20 1.62 -8.84 0.04
C THR A 20 1.78 -8.96 -1.48
N VAL A 21 3.00 -9.21 -1.98
CA VAL A 21 3.26 -9.43 -3.41
C VAL A 21 2.96 -10.89 -3.78
N LYS A 22 1.80 -11.12 -4.35
CA LYS A 22 1.38 -12.47 -4.74
C LYS A 22 1.89 -12.91 -6.11
N SER A 23 2.22 -11.98 -7.01
CA SER A 23 2.69 -12.32 -8.35
C SER A 23 4.17 -12.66 -8.37
N VAL A 24 4.54 -13.74 -9.06
CA VAL A 24 5.94 -14.15 -9.28
C VAL A 24 6.75 -13.02 -9.90
N VAL A 25 6.20 -12.35 -10.92
CA VAL A 25 6.85 -11.20 -11.58
C VAL A 25 7.18 -10.07 -10.61
N GLY A 26 6.23 -9.76 -9.72
CA GLY A 26 6.43 -8.75 -8.68
C GLY A 26 7.51 -9.15 -7.68
N LYS A 27 7.47 -10.39 -7.18
CA LYS A 27 8.50 -10.91 -6.26
C LYS A 27 9.88 -10.83 -6.89
N ILE A 28 10.07 -11.37 -8.10
CA ILE A 28 11.34 -11.30 -8.84
C ILE A 28 11.82 -9.85 -8.98
N GLY A 29 10.93 -8.91 -9.35
CA GLY A 29 11.29 -7.51 -9.52
C GLY A 29 11.77 -6.82 -8.24
N TYR A 30 11.21 -7.15 -7.07
CA TYR A 30 11.68 -6.62 -5.78
C TYR A 30 12.97 -7.30 -5.31
N ILE A 31 13.06 -8.62 -5.42
CA ILE A 31 14.20 -9.38 -4.94
C ILE A 31 15.45 -9.07 -5.76
N THR A 32 15.37 -9.00 -7.09
CA THR A 32 16.52 -8.64 -7.94
C THR A 32 17.03 -7.23 -7.64
N ARG A 33 16.15 -6.26 -7.35
CA ARG A 33 16.56 -4.91 -6.92
C ARG A 33 17.16 -4.92 -5.52
N TYR A 34 16.59 -5.69 -4.59
CA TYR A 34 17.14 -5.83 -3.23
C TYR A 34 18.53 -6.44 -3.25
N ASN A 35 18.73 -7.52 -4.01
CA ASN A 35 20.02 -8.16 -4.20
C ASN A 35 21.07 -7.18 -4.76
N LEU A 36 20.69 -6.35 -5.75
CA LEU A 36 21.59 -5.37 -6.35
C LEU A 36 21.92 -4.19 -5.42
N TYR A 37 20.90 -3.54 -4.84
CA TYR A 37 21.07 -2.25 -4.15
C TYR A 37 21.23 -2.34 -2.63
N ALA A 38 20.89 -3.47 -2.02
CA ALA A 38 21.02 -3.67 -0.59
C ALA A 38 22.10 -4.68 -0.22
N LEU A 39 22.28 -5.72 -1.03
CA LEU A 39 23.28 -6.77 -0.81
C LEU A 39 24.49 -6.63 -1.76
N GLU A 40 24.45 -5.68 -2.69
CA GLU A 40 25.53 -5.34 -3.63
C GLU A 40 26.01 -6.55 -4.48
N TYR A 41 25.10 -7.47 -4.80
CA TYR A 41 25.43 -8.63 -5.62
C TYR A 41 25.66 -8.23 -7.10
N ASN A 42 26.66 -8.85 -7.73
CA ASN A 42 26.81 -8.80 -9.18
C ASN A 42 25.67 -9.57 -9.87
N ASP A 43 25.57 -9.48 -11.20
CA ASP A 43 24.44 -10.05 -11.95
C ASP A 43 24.33 -11.57 -11.79
N GLU A 44 25.46 -12.29 -11.76
CA GLU A 44 25.49 -13.74 -11.59
C GLU A 44 24.96 -14.15 -10.20
N ASN A 45 25.47 -13.53 -9.15
CA ASN A 45 25.01 -13.76 -7.78
C ASN A 45 23.57 -13.31 -7.60
N ASN A 46 23.18 -12.17 -8.19
CA ASN A 46 21.81 -11.69 -8.14
C ASN A 46 20.83 -12.69 -8.74
N TYR A 47 21.16 -13.26 -9.91
CA TYR A 47 20.37 -14.33 -10.51
C TYR A 47 20.27 -15.54 -9.57
N LYS A 48 21.41 -16.09 -9.14
CA LYS A 48 21.50 -17.26 -8.28
C LYS A 48 20.69 -17.11 -6.99
N TYR A 49 20.91 -16.04 -6.24
CA TYR A 49 20.23 -15.81 -4.97
C TYR A 49 18.74 -15.45 -5.15
N THR A 50 18.35 -14.89 -6.30
CA THR A 50 16.93 -14.74 -6.63
C THR A 50 16.25 -16.08 -6.82
N VAL A 51 16.89 -17.03 -7.52
CA VAL A 51 16.40 -18.41 -7.67
C VAL A 51 16.29 -19.11 -6.32
N GLU A 52 17.31 -19.02 -5.48
CA GLU A 52 17.32 -19.63 -4.15
C GLU A 52 16.19 -19.06 -3.27
N TRP A 53 16.01 -17.74 -3.29
CA TRP A 53 14.93 -17.08 -2.55
C TRP A 53 13.55 -17.50 -3.05
N MET A 54 13.36 -17.56 -4.38
CA MET A 54 12.09 -17.96 -4.98
C MET A 54 11.74 -19.42 -4.65
N ASN A 55 12.71 -20.34 -4.74
CA ASN A 55 12.52 -21.74 -4.35
C ASN A 55 12.08 -21.89 -2.88
N LYS A 56 12.59 -21.03 -2.00
CA LYS A 56 12.25 -21.07 -0.57
C LYS A 56 10.89 -20.44 -0.25
N ASN A 57 10.48 -19.42 -0.98
CA ASN A 57 9.38 -18.53 -0.59
C ASN A 57 8.21 -18.51 -1.58
N HIS A 58 8.22 -19.38 -2.60
CA HIS A 58 7.13 -19.47 -3.57
C HIS A 58 6.83 -20.91 -3.92
N ASP A 59 5.67 -21.40 -3.51
CA ASP A 59 5.23 -22.75 -3.81
C ASP A 59 5.15 -22.97 -5.32
N ASN A 60 5.60 -24.17 -5.77
CA ASN A 60 5.62 -24.57 -7.18
C ASN A 60 6.45 -23.64 -8.09
N PHE A 61 7.51 -23.01 -7.57
CA PHE A 61 8.45 -22.27 -8.40
C PHE A 61 9.25 -23.24 -9.28
N ASP A 62 9.31 -22.96 -10.59
CA ASP A 62 10.09 -23.70 -11.58
C ASP A 62 11.10 -22.76 -12.23
N GLU A 63 12.37 -22.95 -11.91
CA GLU A 63 13.45 -22.13 -12.46
C GLU A 63 13.49 -22.17 -13.99
N SER A 64 13.26 -23.33 -14.62
CA SER A 64 13.34 -23.47 -16.07
C SER A 64 12.30 -22.60 -16.77
N TYR A 65 11.10 -22.52 -16.19
CA TYR A 65 10.01 -21.67 -16.68
C TYR A 65 10.27 -20.18 -16.46
N TYR A 66 10.87 -19.80 -15.33
CA TYR A 66 11.06 -18.40 -14.95
C TYR A 66 12.46 -17.85 -15.24
N SER A 67 13.40 -18.66 -15.79
CA SER A 67 14.80 -18.28 -16.04
C SER A 67 14.95 -16.96 -16.81
N LYS A 68 14.25 -16.84 -17.92
CA LYS A 68 14.26 -15.60 -18.73
C LYS A 68 13.73 -14.40 -17.95
N LEU A 69 12.65 -14.58 -17.17
CA LEU A 69 12.06 -13.51 -16.37
C LEU A 69 13.01 -13.02 -15.29
N ILE A 70 13.77 -13.93 -14.65
CA ILE A 70 14.78 -13.58 -13.65
C ILE A 70 15.93 -12.81 -14.30
N ALA A 71 16.46 -13.32 -15.42
CA ALA A 71 17.53 -12.65 -16.16
C ALA A 71 17.12 -11.24 -16.63
N ASP A 72 15.89 -11.07 -17.12
CA ASP A 72 15.32 -9.77 -17.46
C ASP A 72 15.10 -8.89 -16.23
N GLY A 73 14.76 -9.48 -15.09
CA GLY A 73 14.64 -8.83 -13.78
C GLY A 73 15.95 -8.22 -13.33
N VAL A 74 17.04 -9.02 -13.36
CA VAL A 74 18.40 -8.59 -13.02
C VAL A 74 18.83 -7.39 -13.89
N LYS A 75 18.67 -7.49 -15.23
CA LYS A 75 19.00 -6.40 -16.16
C LYS A 75 18.17 -5.13 -15.91
N ARG A 76 16.88 -5.29 -15.59
CA ARG A 76 16.00 -4.16 -15.30
C ARG A 76 16.29 -3.51 -13.95
N ALA A 77 16.82 -4.26 -12.99
CA ALA A 77 17.19 -3.73 -11.68
C ALA A 77 18.14 -2.53 -11.81
N HIS A 78 19.14 -2.60 -12.69
CA HIS A 78 20.09 -1.48 -12.93
C HIS A 78 19.45 -0.19 -13.44
N LYS A 79 18.29 -0.29 -14.09
CA LYS A 79 17.57 0.87 -14.66
C LYS A 79 16.49 1.41 -13.75
N ASN A 80 16.16 0.71 -12.67
CA ASN A 80 15.06 1.02 -11.79
C ASN A 80 15.52 1.03 -10.33
N PRO A 81 16.28 2.05 -9.88
CA PRO A 81 16.67 2.17 -8.48
C PRO A 81 15.44 2.30 -7.59
N PHE A 82 15.61 1.95 -6.31
CA PHE A 82 14.56 2.18 -5.32
C PHE A 82 14.32 3.68 -5.13
N TYR A 83 13.07 4.05 -5.07
CA TYR A 83 12.68 5.40 -4.65
C TYR A 83 12.38 5.43 -3.14
N ASN A 84 12.54 6.61 -2.56
CA ASN A 84 12.15 6.93 -1.21
C ASN A 84 11.40 8.27 -1.21
N ILE A 85 10.13 8.23 -0.85
CA ILE A 85 9.27 9.40 -0.70
C ILE A 85 8.99 9.53 0.79
N GLU A 86 9.30 10.68 1.38
CA GLU A 86 9.14 10.90 2.81
C GLU A 86 7.65 10.92 3.20
N SER A 87 6.86 11.66 2.44
CA SER A 87 5.42 11.81 2.69
C SER A 87 4.66 12.25 1.44
N ILE A 88 3.34 12.07 1.45
CA ILE A 88 2.43 12.67 0.46
C ILE A 88 1.69 13.82 1.15
N LYS A 89 1.88 15.03 0.64
CA LYS A 89 1.22 16.24 1.15
C LYS A 89 -0.09 16.48 0.42
N ILE A 90 -1.17 16.66 1.18
CA ILE A 90 -2.51 16.98 0.66
C ILE A 90 -2.92 18.36 1.15
N THR A 91 -3.37 19.20 0.23
CA THR A 91 -3.68 20.60 0.51
C THR A 91 -5.17 20.82 0.79
N GLN A 92 -5.51 21.98 1.36
CA GLN A 92 -6.90 22.36 1.62
C GLN A 92 -7.72 22.39 0.34
N SER A 93 -7.21 23.03 -0.72
CA SER A 93 -7.92 23.14 -1.99
C SER A 93 -8.21 21.78 -2.65
N GLU A 94 -7.31 20.81 -2.49
CA GLU A 94 -7.52 19.44 -2.97
C GLU A 94 -8.64 18.74 -2.19
N LEU A 95 -8.68 18.91 -0.87
CA LEU A 95 -9.71 18.35 -0.01
C LEU A 95 -11.08 18.99 -0.27
N ASP A 96 -11.13 20.31 -0.54
CA ASP A 96 -12.34 21.03 -0.92
C ASP A 96 -12.89 20.52 -2.25
N ASN A 97 -12.03 20.35 -3.25
CA ASN A 97 -12.40 19.75 -4.55
C ASN A 97 -12.97 18.34 -4.38
N ILE A 98 -12.36 17.49 -3.55
CA ILE A 98 -12.87 16.16 -3.27
C ILE A 98 -14.23 16.23 -2.58
N SER A 99 -14.38 17.08 -1.58
CA SER A 99 -15.63 17.23 -0.81
C SER A 99 -16.78 17.76 -1.66
N SER A 100 -16.51 18.54 -2.71
CA SER A 100 -17.51 19.07 -3.63
C SER A 100 -18.29 18.00 -4.40
N LEU A 101 -17.76 16.77 -4.47
CA LEU A 101 -18.45 15.61 -5.07
C LEU A 101 -19.75 15.27 -4.34
N ASN A 102 -19.90 15.62 -3.08
CA ASN A 102 -21.07 15.31 -2.24
C ASN A 102 -21.50 13.83 -2.30
N ASN A 103 -20.56 12.95 -2.57
CA ASN A 103 -20.74 11.51 -2.62
C ASN A 103 -19.55 10.80 -1.98
N LEU A 104 -19.75 10.27 -0.79
CA LEU A 104 -18.69 9.70 0.02
C LEU A 104 -17.90 8.56 -0.67
N ARG A 105 -18.54 7.79 -1.57
CA ARG A 105 -17.86 6.74 -2.34
C ARG A 105 -16.92 7.37 -3.37
N ALA A 106 -17.41 8.37 -4.12
CA ALA A 106 -16.63 9.10 -5.11
C ALA A 106 -15.48 9.88 -4.46
N GLU A 107 -15.73 10.53 -3.34
CA GLU A 107 -14.72 11.25 -2.56
C GLU A 107 -13.57 10.35 -2.15
N LYS A 108 -13.84 9.16 -1.58
CA LYS A 108 -12.81 8.19 -1.20
C LYS A 108 -12.00 7.70 -2.40
N VAL A 109 -12.65 7.46 -3.53
CA VAL A 109 -12.00 7.05 -4.78
C VAL A 109 -11.07 8.15 -5.27
N LEU A 110 -11.55 9.39 -5.34
CA LEU A 110 -10.74 10.51 -5.81
C LEU A 110 -9.57 10.80 -4.87
N PHE A 111 -9.76 10.68 -3.55
CA PHE A 111 -8.67 10.83 -2.57
C PHE A 111 -7.55 9.80 -2.80
N VAL A 112 -7.91 8.52 -3.02
CA VAL A 112 -6.93 7.48 -3.33
C VAL A 112 -6.21 7.77 -4.65
N LEU A 113 -6.94 8.19 -5.69
CA LEU A 113 -6.34 8.56 -6.98
C LEU A 113 -5.42 9.77 -6.85
N LEU A 114 -5.78 10.77 -6.06
CA LEU A 114 -4.94 11.93 -5.77
C LEU A 114 -3.61 11.50 -5.12
N CYS A 115 -3.67 10.65 -4.09
CA CYS A 115 -2.47 10.13 -3.44
C CYS A 115 -1.58 9.34 -4.42
N MET A 116 -2.19 8.50 -5.28
CA MET A 116 -1.47 7.77 -6.33
C MET A 116 -0.81 8.73 -7.34
N ALA A 117 -1.51 9.78 -7.76
CA ALA A 117 -1.01 10.77 -8.70
C ALA A 117 0.20 11.53 -8.12
N LYS A 118 0.10 11.99 -6.88
CA LYS A 118 1.20 12.67 -6.18
C LYS A 118 2.40 11.75 -5.99
N GLN A 119 2.20 10.48 -5.65
CA GLN A 119 3.27 9.49 -5.61
C GLN A 119 3.95 9.35 -6.98
N GLN A 120 3.18 9.19 -8.07
CA GLN A 120 3.73 9.06 -9.42
C GLN A 120 4.50 10.32 -9.86
N ARG A 121 4.03 11.51 -9.48
CA ARG A 121 4.76 12.77 -9.72
C ARG A 121 6.10 12.77 -8.98
N ALA A 122 6.12 12.37 -7.71
CA ALA A 122 7.34 12.31 -6.91
C ALA A 122 8.36 11.30 -7.46
N ILE A 123 7.91 10.14 -7.99
CA ILE A 123 8.79 9.12 -8.57
C ILE A 123 9.36 9.56 -9.92
N ASN A 124 8.51 10.10 -10.80
CA ASN A 124 8.85 10.29 -12.22
C ASN A 124 9.19 11.74 -12.58
N GLY A 125 9.03 12.69 -11.65
CA GLY A 125 9.19 14.12 -11.92
C GLY A 125 8.14 14.70 -12.89
N PHE A 126 7.04 13.97 -13.15
CA PHE A 126 5.97 14.45 -14.02
C PHE A 126 5.15 15.54 -13.34
N THR A 127 4.72 16.53 -14.12
CA THR A 127 3.85 17.61 -13.64
C THR A 127 2.36 17.26 -13.78
N ASN A 128 2.02 16.26 -14.62
CA ASN A 128 0.65 15.83 -14.82
C ASN A 128 0.20 14.85 -13.72
N GLY A 129 -1.10 14.80 -13.47
CA GLY A 129 -1.71 13.88 -12.50
C GLY A 129 -2.01 12.49 -13.08
N LEU A 130 -1.18 11.98 -14.02
CA LEU A 130 -1.42 10.68 -14.66
C LEU A 130 -1.27 9.52 -13.67
N VAL A 131 -2.31 8.69 -13.60
CA VAL A 131 -2.36 7.49 -12.75
C VAL A 131 -2.75 6.28 -13.60
N LYS A 132 -1.94 5.22 -13.50
CA LYS A 132 -2.32 3.89 -13.95
C LYS A 132 -2.99 3.17 -12.79
N TYR A 133 -4.15 2.57 -13.02
CA TYR A 133 -4.94 1.94 -11.95
C TYR A 133 -5.54 0.60 -12.35
N SER A 134 -5.85 -0.20 -11.33
CA SER A 134 -6.77 -1.33 -11.41
C SER A 134 -8.04 -0.96 -10.65
N LEU A 135 -9.20 -1.07 -11.28
CA LEU A 135 -10.47 -0.68 -10.67
C LEU A 135 -10.75 -1.47 -9.38
N THR A 136 -10.39 -2.75 -9.36
CA THR A 136 -10.53 -3.62 -8.19
C THR A 136 -9.63 -3.15 -7.04
N GLU A 137 -8.35 -2.86 -7.31
CA GLU A 137 -7.42 -2.40 -6.28
C GLU A 137 -7.76 -0.98 -5.80
N LEU A 138 -8.25 -0.12 -6.68
CA LEU A 138 -8.73 1.21 -6.34
C LEU A 138 -9.92 1.15 -5.36
N CYS A 139 -10.94 0.34 -5.66
CA CYS A 139 -12.09 0.15 -4.79
C CYS A 139 -11.70 -0.48 -3.44
N LYS A 140 -10.75 -1.40 -3.44
CA LYS A 140 -10.19 -2.00 -2.21
C LYS A 140 -9.48 -0.95 -1.35
N SER A 141 -8.61 -0.13 -1.93
CA SER A 141 -7.91 0.95 -1.22
C SER A 141 -8.87 2.03 -0.72
N ALA A 142 -9.92 2.35 -1.49
CA ALA A 142 -11.00 3.24 -1.08
C ALA A 142 -12.00 2.59 -0.10
N ARG A 143 -11.83 1.31 0.25
CA ARG A 143 -12.75 0.53 1.10
C ARG A 143 -14.21 0.68 0.64
N ILE A 144 -14.43 0.39 -0.65
CA ILE A 144 -15.75 0.43 -1.28
C ILE A 144 -16.13 -0.99 -1.72
N SER A 145 -17.31 -1.44 -1.27
CA SER A 145 -17.91 -2.69 -1.71
C SER A 145 -19.15 -2.34 -2.55
N VAL A 146 -19.02 -2.47 -3.87
CA VAL A 146 -20.10 -2.22 -4.83
C VAL A 146 -19.97 -3.21 -6.00
N PRO A 147 -21.09 -3.51 -6.73
CA PRO A 147 -21.08 -4.26 -7.97
C PRO A 147 -20.11 -3.66 -9.01
N ALA A 148 -19.72 -4.45 -10.01
CA ALA A 148 -18.74 -4.01 -11.00
C ALA A 148 -19.21 -2.77 -11.78
N ASP A 149 -20.47 -2.77 -12.22
CA ASP A 149 -21.06 -1.67 -12.99
C ASP A 149 -21.10 -0.35 -12.20
N ASP A 150 -21.39 -0.42 -10.90
CA ASP A 150 -21.39 0.76 -10.02
C ASP A 150 -19.98 1.37 -9.84
N ARG A 151 -18.92 0.56 -9.99
CA ARG A 151 -17.54 1.07 -9.86
C ARG A 151 -17.19 2.02 -10.99
N GLU A 152 -17.57 1.66 -12.23
CA GLU A 152 -17.34 2.50 -13.40
C GLU A 152 -18.20 3.76 -13.34
N TYR A 153 -19.43 3.65 -12.83
CA TYR A 153 -20.31 4.79 -12.64
C TYR A 153 -19.75 5.82 -11.63
N ILE A 154 -19.08 5.37 -10.57
CA ILE A 154 -18.39 6.26 -9.64
C ILE A 154 -17.32 7.07 -10.36
N LEU A 155 -16.47 6.42 -11.19
CA LEU A 155 -15.44 7.12 -11.98
C LEU A 155 -16.06 8.09 -12.99
N TYR A 156 -17.10 7.66 -13.70
CA TYR A 156 -17.82 8.51 -14.66
C TYR A 156 -18.33 9.81 -14.01
N ASN A 157 -18.89 9.72 -12.81
CA ASN A 157 -19.39 10.91 -12.08
C ASN A 157 -18.26 11.87 -11.69
N ILE A 158 -17.08 11.38 -11.34
CA ILE A 158 -15.93 12.23 -11.02
C ILE A 158 -15.40 12.89 -12.31
N VAL A 159 -15.36 12.16 -13.42
CA VAL A 159 -14.99 12.71 -14.75
C VAL A 159 -15.98 13.78 -15.19
N LYS A 160 -17.28 13.56 -15.02
CA LYS A 160 -18.34 14.53 -15.37
C LYS A 160 -18.19 15.85 -14.61
N GLN A 161 -17.66 15.82 -13.39
CA GLN A 161 -17.37 17.02 -12.61
C GLN A 161 -16.01 17.66 -12.94
N GLY A 162 -15.27 17.13 -13.92
CA GLY A 162 -14.00 17.66 -14.37
C GLY A 162 -12.80 17.39 -13.45
N LEU A 163 -12.99 16.65 -12.34
CA LEU A 163 -11.93 16.36 -11.38
C LEU A 163 -11.01 15.22 -11.83
N LEU A 164 -11.48 14.41 -12.79
CA LEU A 164 -10.70 13.44 -13.53
C LEU A 164 -10.88 13.64 -15.04
N SER A 165 -9.88 13.23 -15.81
CA SER A 165 -10.00 13.14 -17.27
C SER A 165 -9.30 11.89 -17.80
N CYS A 166 -9.70 11.45 -18.99
CA CYS A 166 -9.07 10.34 -19.70
C CYS A 166 -7.97 10.87 -20.62
N PRO A 167 -6.80 10.21 -20.70
CA PRO A 167 -5.77 10.59 -21.66
C PRO A 167 -6.28 10.43 -23.10
N LYS A 168 -5.81 11.28 -24.03
CA LYS A 168 -6.24 11.28 -25.44
C LYS A 168 -5.86 10.01 -26.21
N LYS A 169 -4.86 9.27 -25.78
CA LYS A 169 -4.49 7.96 -26.36
C LYS A 169 -5.15 6.86 -25.52
N ASN A 170 -5.82 5.93 -26.20
CA ASN A 170 -6.60 4.81 -25.65
C ASN A 170 -5.79 3.82 -24.80
N ASP A 171 -5.18 4.27 -23.72
CA ASP A 171 -4.75 3.37 -22.65
C ASP A 171 -5.88 3.32 -21.61
N THR A 172 -6.72 2.33 -21.75
CA THR A 172 -7.99 2.16 -21.00
C THR A 172 -7.83 2.03 -19.47
N LYS A 173 -6.59 2.06 -18.96
CA LYS A 173 -6.28 1.89 -17.56
C LYS A 173 -5.57 3.09 -16.92
N CYS A 174 -5.61 4.25 -17.59
CA CYS A 174 -5.00 5.48 -17.08
C CYS A 174 -6.07 6.57 -16.91
N LEU A 175 -5.91 7.36 -15.86
CA LEU A 175 -6.68 8.58 -15.59
C LEU A 175 -5.72 9.72 -15.28
N ILE A 176 -6.19 10.95 -15.50
CA ILE A 176 -5.49 12.16 -15.10
C ILE A 176 -6.30 12.81 -13.98
N VAL A 177 -5.66 13.01 -12.83
CA VAL A 177 -6.24 13.75 -11.70
C VAL A 177 -6.03 15.23 -11.93
N ASN A 178 -7.13 15.97 -12.09
CA ASN A 178 -7.09 17.39 -12.47
C ASN A 178 -7.12 18.34 -11.25
N CYS A 179 -7.43 17.84 -10.06
CA CYS A 179 -7.58 18.64 -8.84
C CYS A 179 -6.28 18.82 -8.04
N ILE A 180 -5.12 18.41 -8.58
CA ILE A 180 -3.84 18.59 -7.90
C ILE A 180 -3.51 20.07 -7.83
N ASN A 181 -3.25 20.56 -6.62
CA ASN A 181 -2.84 21.94 -6.37
C ASN A 181 -1.86 21.98 -5.20
N ASP A 182 -0.58 22.13 -5.50
CA ASP A 182 0.50 22.14 -4.51
C ASP A 182 0.74 23.55 -3.91
N ASP A 183 0.06 24.59 -4.42
CA ASP A 183 0.21 25.99 -3.99
C ASP A 183 -0.69 26.40 -2.80
N SER A 184 -1.57 25.50 -2.36
CA SER A 184 -2.46 25.73 -1.22
C SER A 184 -1.86 25.18 0.08
N ASP A 185 -2.41 25.58 1.23
CA ASP A 185 -1.96 25.14 2.55
C ASP A 185 -2.03 23.62 2.70
N VAL A 186 -0.96 23.01 3.18
CA VAL A 186 -0.89 21.58 3.47
C VAL A 186 -1.69 21.26 4.73
N ILE A 187 -2.68 20.41 4.61
CA ILE A 187 -3.57 19.99 5.72
C ILE A 187 -3.23 18.58 6.20
N LEU A 188 -2.88 17.65 5.27
CA LEU A 188 -2.49 16.31 5.63
C LEU A 188 -1.11 16.01 5.07
N GLU A 189 -0.29 15.39 5.90
CA GLU A 189 0.99 14.82 5.52
C GLU A 189 0.96 13.32 5.82
N LEU A 190 0.92 12.51 4.75
CA LEU A 190 0.68 11.08 4.84
C LEU A 190 2.01 10.33 4.78
N ASP A 191 2.32 9.60 5.82
CA ASP A 191 3.46 8.69 5.87
C ASP A 191 3.15 7.31 5.23
N GLU A 192 4.11 6.40 5.27
CA GLU A 192 3.97 5.04 4.74
C GLU A 192 2.83 4.25 5.43
N ILE A 193 2.59 4.51 6.72
CA ILE A 193 1.54 3.84 7.51
C ILE A 193 0.17 4.36 7.09
N ASP A 194 0.03 5.68 6.92
CA ASP A 194 -1.21 6.31 6.47
C ASP A 194 -1.58 5.85 5.06
N CYS A 195 -0.60 5.66 4.19
CA CYS A 195 -0.79 5.15 2.83
C CYS A 195 -1.36 3.73 2.76
N GLN A 196 -1.34 2.97 3.84
CA GLN A 196 -2.02 1.68 3.93
C GLN A 196 -3.52 1.80 4.18
N GLU A 197 -3.99 2.93 4.72
CA GLU A 197 -5.36 3.13 5.18
C GLU A 197 -6.00 4.43 4.66
N LEU A 198 -5.71 4.80 3.40
CA LEU A 198 -6.11 6.08 2.80
C LEU A 198 -7.59 6.43 2.98
N ALA A 199 -8.48 5.44 2.83
CA ALA A 199 -9.92 5.67 3.03
C ALA A 199 -10.25 6.07 4.47
N TYR A 200 -9.55 5.54 5.46
CA TYR A 200 -9.74 5.91 6.85
C TYR A 200 -9.10 7.26 7.18
N VAL A 201 -7.97 7.56 6.58
CA VAL A 201 -7.33 8.88 6.70
C VAL A 201 -8.28 9.98 6.21
N TYR A 202 -8.85 9.81 5.01
CA TYR A 202 -9.83 10.74 4.46
C TYR A 202 -11.05 10.89 5.38
N LEU A 203 -11.62 9.78 5.83
CA LEU A 203 -12.80 9.80 6.70
C LEU A 203 -12.50 10.38 8.10
N ASN A 204 -11.31 10.15 8.62
CA ASN A 204 -10.87 10.74 9.88
C ASN A 204 -10.80 12.27 9.79
N TRP A 205 -10.18 12.77 8.73
CA TRP A 205 -10.16 14.21 8.45
C TRP A 205 -11.58 14.77 8.28
N LYS A 206 -12.41 14.17 7.44
CA LYS A 206 -13.78 14.63 7.13
C LYS A 206 -14.69 14.65 8.36
N ASN A 207 -14.43 13.81 9.35
CA ASN A 207 -15.20 13.72 10.60
C ASN A 207 -14.53 14.43 11.79
N ASP A 208 -13.69 15.43 11.56
CA ASP A 208 -12.97 16.17 12.60
C ASP A 208 -12.21 15.25 13.57
N ASN A 209 -11.57 14.24 13.05
CA ASN A 209 -10.81 13.21 13.80
C ASN A 209 -11.68 12.38 14.77
N LYS A 210 -12.99 12.29 14.52
CA LYS A 210 -13.91 11.50 15.35
C LYS A 210 -14.17 10.11 14.75
N GLY A 211 -14.22 9.10 15.60
CA GLY A 211 -14.57 7.73 15.22
C GLY A 211 -13.40 6.89 14.70
N TYR A 212 -12.18 7.41 14.76
CA TYR A 212 -10.95 6.70 14.39
C TYR A 212 -9.90 6.84 15.50
N THR A 213 -8.97 5.89 15.57
CA THR A 213 -7.81 5.93 16.46
C THR A 213 -6.64 5.17 15.84
N ARG A 214 -5.46 5.35 16.40
CA ARG A 214 -4.28 4.61 15.93
C ARG A 214 -4.14 3.28 16.68
N CYS A 215 -3.78 2.21 15.95
CA CYS A 215 -3.45 0.91 16.52
C CYS A 215 -2.22 1.05 17.44
N GLN A 216 -2.32 0.56 18.68
CA GLN A 216 -1.24 0.67 19.67
C GLN A 216 0.03 -0.11 19.30
N ARG A 217 -0.04 -1.07 18.35
CA ARG A 217 1.10 -1.88 17.93
C ARG A 217 1.73 -1.41 16.62
N CYS A 218 0.94 -1.17 15.57
CA CYS A 218 1.44 -0.85 14.23
C CYS A 218 1.14 0.57 13.77
N ASN A 219 0.52 1.38 14.59
CA ASN A 219 0.16 2.78 14.34
C ASN A 219 -0.80 3.02 13.15
N ARG A 220 -1.31 1.98 12.47
CA ARG A 220 -2.35 2.12 11.42
C ARG A 220 -3.64 2.71 11.99
N LEU A 221 -4.30 3.54 11.20
CA LEU A 221 -5.59 4.13 11.56
C LEU A 221 -6.69 3.07 11.51
N ILE A 222 -7.47 2.96 12.58
CA ILE A 222 -8.55 1.98 12.73
C ILE A 222 -9.88 2.68 13.08
N LYS A 223 -10.96 2.18 12.48
CA LYS A 223 -12.30 2.67 12.80
C LYS A 223 -12.73 2.17 14.17
N GLN A 224 -13.21 3.08 15.01
CA GLN A 224 -13.73 2.75 16.34
C GLN A 224 -15.14 2.14 16.28
N SER A 225 -15.40 1.17 17.16
CA SER A 225 -16.74 0.70 17.41
C SER A 225 -17.44 1.60 18.43
N LYS A 226 -18.75 1.85 18.24
CA LYS A 226 -19.55 2.62 19.20
C LYS A 226 -19.71 1.93 20.56
N THR A 227 -19.70 0.59 20.56
CA THR A 227 -19.99 -0.23 21.75
C THR A 227 -18.72 -0.68 22.48
N LYS A 228 -17.64 -0.95 21.76
CA LYS A 228 -16.40 -1.47 22.34
C LYS A 228 -15.19 -0.80 21.67
N PRO A 229 -14.48 0.10 22.35
CA PRO A 229 -13.27 0.73 21.82
C PRO A 229 -12.21 -0.31 21.44
N ARG A 230 -11.65 -0.17 20.24
CA ARG A 230 -10.58 -1.03 19.73
C ARG A 230 -9.22 -0.40 20.01
N LYS A 231 -8.29 -1.18 20.57
CA LYS A 231 -6.90 -0.77 20.79
C LYS A 231 -5.98 -1.19 19.66
N TYR A 232 -6.33 -2.27 18.96
CA TYR A 232 -5.51 -2.90 17.92
C TYR A 232 -6.31 -3.05 16.64
N CYS A 233 -5.63 -3.01 15.48
CA CYS A 233 -6.20 -3.48 14.22
C CYS A 233 -6.41 -5.00 14.29
N GLU A 234 -7.13 -5.57 13.35
CA GLU A 234 -7.50 -7.00 13.34
C GLU A 234 -6.24 -7.89 13.39
N GLU A 235 -5.27 -7.65 12.51
CA GLU A 235 -4.00 -8.39 12.47
C GLU A 235 -3.21 -8.31 13.78
N CYS A 236 -3.11 -7.11 14.36
CA CYS A 236 -2.40 -6.93 15.63
C CYS A 236 -3.14 -7.52 16.82
N ALA A 237 -4.47 -7.55 16.79
CA ALA A 237 -5.28 -8.19 17.83
C ALA A 237 -5.01 -9.70 17.91
N ASP A 238 -4.95 -10.38 16.76
CA ASP A 238 -4.64 -11.81 16.68
C ASP A 238 -3.25 -12.14 17.23
N ILE A 239 -2.26 -11.30 16.91
CA ILE A 239 -0.90 -11.45 17.43
C ILE A 239 -0.88 -11.28 18.96
N VAL A 240 -1.53 -10.23 19.47
CA VAL A 240 -1.59 -9.95 20.91
C VAL A 240 -2.29 -11.10 21.66
N VAL A 241 -3.40 -11.62 21.13
CA VAL A 241 -4.09 -12.78 21.72
C VAL A 241 -3.20 -14.02 21.75
N THR A 242 -2.46 -14.26 20.66
CA THR A 242 -1.55 -15.41 20.57
C THR A 242 -0.39 -15.27 21.58
N GLU A 243 0.20 -14.09 21.71
CA GLU A 243 1.24 -13.79 22.69
C GLU A 243 0.74 -13.97 24.13
N GLN A 244 -0.47 -13.49 24.42
CA GLN A 244 -1.07 -13.65 25.75
C GLN A 244 -1.32 -15.13 26.09
N LYS A 245 -1.83 -15.93 25.15
CA LYS A 245 -2.01 -17.37 25.34
C LYS A 245 -0.70 -18.09 25.63
N ARG A 246 0.37 -17.73 24.90
CA ARG A 246 1.72 -18.29 25.12
C ARG A 246 2.22 -17.97 26.53
N LEU A 247 2.15 -16.69 26.94
CA LEU A 247 2.58 -16.25 28.26
C LEU A 247 1.79 -16.92 29.39
N TRP A 248 0.49 -17.09 29.19
CA TRP A 248 -0.34 -17.80 30.15
C TRP A 248 0.07 -19.28 30.30
N ALA A 249 0.32 -19.97 29.16
CA ALA A 249 0.79 -21.35 29.17
C ALA A 249 2.16 -21.52 29.85
N GLU A 250 3.08 -20.58 29.63
CA GLU A 250 4.40 -20.55 30.29
C GLU A 250 4.26 -20.38 31.81
N LYS A 251 3.40 -19.42 32.25
CA LYS A 251 3.12 -19.24 33.69
C LYS A 251 2.50 -20.49 34.34
N SER A 252 1.54 -21.12 33.65
CA SER A 252 0.91 -22.33 34.15
C SER A 252 1.89 -23.50 34.32
N ARG A 253 2.84 -23.66 33.36
CA ARG A 253 3.90 -24.67 33.48
C ARG A 253 4.84 -24.39 34.65
N LYS A 254 5.28 -23.16 34.85
CA LYS A 254 6.16 -22.77 35.98
C LYS A 254 5.51 -23.03 37.35
N ASN A 255 4.21 -22.72 37.46
CA ASN A 255 3.44 -22.96 38.68
C ASN A 255 3.31 -24.47 39.03
N LEU A 256 3.15 -25.32 37.98
CA LEU A 256 3.10 -26.78 38.15
C LEU A 256 4.46 -27.37 38.60
N THR A 257 5.58 -26.83 38.11
CA THR A 257 6.92 -27.26 38.52
C THR A 257 7.22 -26.90 39.98
N GLN A 258 6.77 -25.72 40.42
CA GLN A 258 6.98 -25.25 41.82
C GLN A 258 6.07 -25.95 42.87
N GLN A 259 5.03 -26.67 42.46
CA GLN A 259 4.15 -27.45 43.33
C GLN A 259 4.64 -28.90 43.54
N ASN A 260 5.60 -29.35 42.72
CA ASN A 260 6.15 -30.70 42.79
C ASN A 260 7.56 -30.80 43.39
N ASP A 261 8.11 -29.66 43.84
CA ASP A 261 9.29 -29.56 44.68
C ASP A 261 8.90 -29.24 46.14
#